data_b39eccbb0b5385c29817de5fb157688f
#
_entry.id   b39eccbb0b5385c29817de5fb157688f
#
_cell.length_a   1.000
_cell.length_b   1.000
_cell.length_c   1.000
_cell.angle_alpha   90.00
_cell.angle_beta   90.00
_cell.angle_gamma   90.00
#
_symmetry.space_group_name_H-M   'P 1'
#
loop_
_entity.id
_entity.type
_entity.pdbx_description
1 polymer ?
#
loop_
_entity_poly.entity_id
_entity_poly.type
_entity_poly.pdbx_seq_one_letter_code
_entity_poly.pdbx_strand_id
1 'polypeptide(L)'
;MTITESPDTVLQQGSARASILLAHGSSDPHWLAPFDVLLSQIREAMGANGCRTELAYMELAEPSLSAQVNTLAAEGISSIDILPLFFAAGRHLRRDVPVMIEALQQELESAGTPVSIQLHSPVGLEPEVATAISQVVQRKLR
;
A
#
# COMPACT_ATOMS: atom_id res chain seq x y z
N MET A 1 13.23 -37.24 -2.37
CA MET A 1 13.63 -36.01 -2.40
C MET A 1 12.74 -34.96 -2.93
N THR A 2 11.51 -35.24 -2.92
CA THR A 2 10.46 -34.30 -3.25
C THR A 2 10.22 -33.24 -2.18
N ILE A 3 10.87 -33.42 -1.07
CA ILE A 3 10.63 -32.56 0.10
C ILE A 3 11.09 -31.13 -0.14
N THR A 4 12.06 -30.94 -1.01
CA THR A 4 12.63 -29.63 -1.26
C THR A 4 11.69 -28.67 -1.96
N GLU A 5 10.64 -29.18 -2.58
CA GLU A 5 9.71 -28.33 -3.30
C GLU A 5 8.79 -27.51 -2.38
N SER A 6 8.42 -28.08 -1.24
CA SER A 6 7.50 -27.41 -0.34
C SER A 6 8.04 -26.10 0.22
N PRO A 7 9.28 -26.06 0.71
CA PRO A 7 9.84 -24.80 1.19
C PRO A 7 9.91 -23.72 0.12
N ASP A 8 10.26 -24.13 -1.09
CA ASP A 8 10.37 -23.17 -2.20
C ASP A 8 9.01 -22.58 -2.53
N THR A 9 7.98 -23.38 -2.51
CA THR A 9 6.61 -22.91 -2.76
C THR A 9 6.19 -21.89 -1.72
N VAL A 10 6.51 -22.12 -0.44
CA VAL A 10 6.16 -21.21 0.62
C VAL A 10 6.88 -19.88 0.45
N LEU A 11 8.16 -19.92 0.07
CA LEU A 11 8.93 -18.70 -0.17
C LEU A 11 8.36 -17.90 -1.34
N GLN A 12 7.94 -18.59 -2.40
CA GLN A 12 7.33 -17.93 -3.54
C GLN A 12 6.01 -17.27 -3.15
N GLN A 13 5.21 -17.92 -2.34
CA GLN A 13 3.96 -17.34 -1.84
C GLN A 13 4.23 -16.10 -1.00
N GLY A 14 5.26 -16.13 -0.15
CA GLY A 14 5.64 -14.99 0.65
C GLY A 14 6.08 -13.80 -0.20
N SER A 15 6.80 -14.06 -1.31
CA SER A 15 7.25 -13.01 -2.20
C SER A 15 6.15 -12.48 -3.11
N ALA A 16 4.99 -13.14 -3.16
CA ALA A 16 3.85 -12.73 -3.98
C ALA A 16 2.96 -11.67 -3.31
N ARG A 17 3.39 -11.08 -2.23
CA ARG A 17 2.64 -10.05 -1.51
C ARG A 17 3.29 -8.69 -1.65
N ALA A 18 2.46 -7.66 -1.68
CA ALA A 18 2.92 -6.28 -1.68
C ALA A 18 1.95 -5.40 -0.90
N SER A 19 2.43 -4.27 -0.43
CA SER A 19 1.58 -3.26 0.16
C SER A 19 1.68 -1.98 -0.66
N ILE A 20 0.58 -1.24 -0.72
CA ILE A 20 0.51 0.06 -1.37
C ILE A 20 0.14 1.09 -0.30
N LEU A 21 0.97 2.12 -0.17
CA LEU A 21 0.65 3.29 0.64
C LEU A 21 -0.12 4.23 -0.27
N LEU A 22 -1.38 4.48 0.06
CA LEU A 22 -2.24 5.32 -0.77
C LEU A 22 -2.34 6.71 -0.17
N ALA A 23 -1.87 7.72 -0.90
CA ALA A 23 -1.93 9.11 -0.48
C ALA A 23 -2.84 9.90 -1.42
N HIS A 24 -3.21 11.12 -1.02
CA HIS A 24 -4.08 11.97 -1.83
C HIS A 24 -3.49 12.29 -3.20
N GLY A 25 -2.26 12.75 -3.19
CA GLY A 25 -1.61 13.23 -4.40
C GLY A 25 -1.67 14.75 -4.51
N SER A 26 -0.73 15.28 -5.27
CA SER A 26 -0.62 16.71 -5.52
C SER A 26 0.27 16.92 -6.74
N SER A 27 0.09 18.01 -7.44
CA SER A 27 1.01 18.42 -8.50
C SER A 27 2.25 19.13 -7.97
N ASP A 28 2.30 19.39 -6.66
CA ASP A 28 3.40 20.11 -6.02
C ASP A 28 4.48 19.12 -5.54
N PRO A 29 5.70 19.21 -6.08
CA PRO A 29 6.80 18.34 -5.66
C PRO A 29 7.14 18.45 -4.16
N HIS A 30 6.94 19.63 -3.57
CA HIS A 30 7.18 19.82 -2.13
C HIS A 30 6.20 19.00 -1.29
N TRP A 31 4.97 18.80 -1.79
CA TRP A 31 3.98 17.98 -1.13
C TRP A 31 4.33 16.49 -1.26
N LEU A 32 4.87 16.10 -2.41
CA LEU A 32 5.18 14.69 -2.68
C LEU A 32 6.43 14.20 -1.95
N ALA A 33 7.41 15.07 -1.76
CA ALA A 33 8.72 14.67 -1.21
C ALA A 33 8.64 13.93 0.14
N PRO A 34 7.82 14.36 1.13
CA PRO A 34 7.74 13.64 2.40
C PRO A 34 7.27 12.19 2.26
N PHE A 35 6.48 11.89 1.24
CA PHE A 35 5.99 10.53 1.02
C PHE A 35 7.09 9.62 0.49
N ASP A 36 7.99 10.15 -0.33
CA ASP A 36 9.16 9.40 -0.78
C ASP A 36 10.10 9.09 0.38
N VAL A 37 10.27 10.05 1.28
CA VAL A 37 11.07 9.83 2.49
C VAL A 37 10.43 8.75 3.37
N LEU A 38 9.11 8.82 3.57
CA LEU A 38 8.39 7.83 4.34
C LEU A 38 8.54 6.43 3.73
N LEU A 39 8.40 6.33 2.41
CA LEU A 39 8.56 5.06 1.71
C LEU A 39 9.95 4.46 1.95
N SER A 40 10.99 5.29 1.84
CA SER A 40 12.36 4.85 2.10
C SER A 40 12.54 4.34 3.53
N GLN A 41 11.97 5.05 4.50
CA GLN A 41 12.02 4.64 5.90
C GLN A 41 11.34 3.30 6.13
N ILE A 42 10.18 3.11 5.51
CA ILE A 42 9.43 1.87 5.63
C ILE A 42 10.22 0.71 5.02
N ARG A 43 10.79 0.91 3.83
CA ARG A 43 11.57 -0.12 3.16
C ARG A 43 12.78 -0.52 3.99
N GLU A 44 13.45 0.45 4.60
CA GLU A 44 14.59 0.19 5.46
C GLU A 44 14.16 -0.60 6.70
N ALA A 45 13.06 -0.20 7.33
CA ALA A 45 12.54 -0.87 8.52
C ALA A 45 12.11 -2.31 8.23
N MET A 46 11.51 -2.55 7.06
CA MET A 46 11.07 -3.89 6.66
C MET A 46 12.24 -4.81 6.34
N GLY A 47 13.35 -4.25 5.85
CA GLY A 47 14.52 -5.03 5.51
C GLY A 47 14.37 -5.78 4.19
N ALA A 48 15.43 -6.52 3.83
CA ALA A 48 15.51 -7.21 2.53
C ALA A 48 14.47 -8.32 2.37
N ASN A 49 14.02 -8.90 3.49
CA ASN A 49 13.04 -9.99 3.47
C ASN A 49 11.62 -9.50 3.74
N GLY A 50 11.43 -8.20 3.82
CA GLY A 50 10.13 -7.62 4.06
C GLY A 50 9.25 -7.63 2.83
N CYS A 51 7.96 -7.41 3.06
CA CYS A 51 6.99 -7.28 1.98
C CYS A 51 7.31 -6.04 1.14
N ARG A 52 7.18 -6.19 -0.17
CA ARG A 52 7.38 -5.07 -1.09
C ARG A 52 6.37 -3.97 -0.81
N THR A 53 6.83 -2.71 -0.74
CA THR A 53 5.99 -1.56 -0.46
C THR A 53 6.16 -0.51 -1.55
N GLU A 54 5.04 0.00 -2.05
CA GLU A 54 5.00 1.02 -3.10
C GLU A 54 4.05 2.14 -2.71
N LEU A 55 4.20 3.29 -3.36
CA LEU A 55 3.28 4.41 -3.22
C LEU A 55 2.30 4.44 -4.38
N ALA A 56 1.09 4.91 -4.11
CA ALA A 56 0.13 5.28 -5.14
C ALA A 56 -0.66 6.50 -4.67
N TYR A 57 -1.21 7.22 -5.62
CA TYR A 57 -1.93 8.47 -5.33
C TYR A 57 -3.35 8.40 -5.86
N MET A 58 -4.27 9.05 -5.15
CA MET A 58 -5.67 9.09 -5.58
C MET A 58 -5.86 10.00 -6.79
N GLU A 59 -5.06 11.07 -6.89
CA GLU A 59 -5.15 12.03 -7.98
C GLU A 59 -3.88 12.87 -8.09
N LEU A 60 -3.72 13.58 -9.20
CA LEU A 60 -2.72 14.63 -9.41
C LEU A 60 -1.26 14.20 -9.35
N ALA A 61 -0.96 12.94 -9.18
CA ALA A 61 0.40 12.42 -9.17
C ALA A 61 0.41 10.97 -9.62
N GLU A 62 1.55 10.55 -10.12
CA GLU A 62 1.76 9.18 -10.58
C GLU A 62 2.62 8.40 -9.59
N PRO A 63 2.39 7.09 -9.45
CA PRO A 63 1.34 6.32 -10.14
C PRO A 63 -0.01 6.43 -9.44
N SER A 64 -1.08 6.24 -10.21
CA SER A 64 -2.43 6.08 -9.65
C SER A 64 -2.53 4.71 -8.98
N LEU A 65 -3.58 4.52 -8.19
CA LEU A 65 -3.83 3.23 -7.55
C LEU A 65 -3.99 2.12 -8.59
N SER A 66 -4.78 2.37 -9.64
CA SER A 66 -5.00 1.37 -10.70
C SER A 66 -3.70 1.02 -11.42
N ALA A 67 -2.89 2.02 -11.74
CA ALA A 67 -1.61 1.79 -12.41
C ALA A 67 -0.67 0.97 -11.54
N GLN A 68 -0.60 1.28 -10.24
CA GLN A 68 0.30 0.55 -9.33
C GLN A 68 -0.16 -0.91 -9.18
N VAL A 69 -1.47 -1.14 -9.02
CA VAL A 69 -2.00 -2.49 -8.91
C VAL A 69 -1.69 -3.30 -10.19
N ASN A 70 -1.90 -2.71 -11.35
CA ASN A 70 -1.61 -3.37 -12.62
C ASN A 70 -0.13 -3.68 -12.78
N THR A 71 0.75 -2.78 -12.37
CA THR A 71 2.20 -3.00 -12.40
C THR A 71 2.58 -4.19 -11.53
N LEU A 72 2.06 -4.23 -10.30
CA LEU A 72 2.38 -5.30 -9.36
C LEU A 72 1.83 -6.64 -9.84
N ALA A 73 0.63 -6.65 -10.40
CA ALA A 73 0.03 -7.87 -10.95
C ALA A 73 0.88 -8.41 -12.10
N ALA A 74 1.38 -7.54 -12.98
CA ALA A 74 2.22 -7.94 -14.09
C ALA A 74 3.56 -8.53 -13.62
N GLU A 75 3.99 -8.19 -12.42
CA GLU A 75 5.23 -8.72 -11.83
C GLU A 75 4.99 -9.98 -11.00
N GLY A 76 3.78 -10.52 -11.00
CA GLY A 76 3.47 -11.76 -10.32
C GLY A 76 2.94 -11.60 -8.90
N ILE A 77 2.68 -10.38 -8.46
CA ILE A 77 2.08 -10.16 -7.14
C ILE A 77 0.62 -10.61 -7.17
N SER A 78 0.22 -11.40 -6.20
CA SER A 78 -1.14 -11.96 -6.13
C SER A 78 -1.92 -11.50 -4.90
N SER A 79 -1.28 -10.80 -3.97
CA SER A 79 -1.93 -10.29 -2.77
C SER A 79 -1.43 -8.89 -2.48
N ILE A 80 -2.34 -7.92 -2.41
CA ILE A 80 -2.00 -6.52 -2.19
C ILE A 80 -2.80 -5.99 -1.01
N ASP A 81 -2.09 -5.37 -0.06
CA ASP A 81 -2.70 -4.64 1.04
C ASP A 81 -2.58 -3.14 0.75
N ILE A 82 -3.69 -2.42 0.84
CA ILE A 82 -3.69 -0.96 0.64
C ILE A 82 -3.85 -0.28 1.99
N LEU A 83 -2.88 0.56 2.34
CA LEU A 83 -2.89 1.34 3.58
C LEU A 83 -3.09 2.81 3.24
N PRO A 84 -4.29 3.36 3.51
CA PRO A 84 -4.54 4.78 3.26
C PRO A 84 -3.80 5.66 4.27
N LEU A 85 -3.03 6.61 3.75
CA LEU A 85 -2.28 7.56 4.58
C LEU A 85 -3.15 8.78 4.88
N PHE A 86 -4.31 8.53 5.51
CA PHE A 86 -5.30 9.56 5.86
C PHE A 86 -5.60 9.47 7.34
N PHE A 87 -6.10 10.58 7.90
CA PHE A 87 -6.54 10.58 9.29
C PHE A 87 -7.93 9.97 9.46
N ALA A 88 -8.76 10.07 8.44
CA ALA A 88 -10.11 9.53 8.48
C ALA A 88 -10.53 9.08 7.09
N ALA A 89 -11.57 8.24 7.04
CA ALA A 89 -12.12 7.78 5.77
C ALA A 89 -13.15 8.78 5.26
N GLY A 90 -12.75 9.59 4.28
CA GLY A 90 -13.69 10.46 3.57
C GLY A 90 -14.55 9.68 2.59
N ARG A 91 -15.40 10.41 1.87
CA ARG A 91 -16.36 9.78 0.95
C ARG A 91 -15.66 8.99 -0.15
N HIS A 92 -14.59 9.51 -0.73
CA HIS A 92 -13.84 8.81 -1.77
C HIS A 92 -13.31 7.47 -1.28
N LEU A 93 -12.71 7.46 -0.11
CA LEU A 93 -12.14 6.25 0.44
C LEU A 93 -13.21 5.22 0.80
N ARG A 94 -14.37 5.68 1.30
CA ARG A 94 -15.43 4.77 1.74
C ARG A 94 -16.26 4.21 0.59
N ARG A 95 -16.41 4.97 -0.50
CA ARG A 95 -17.31 4.62 -1.60
C ARG A 95 -16.59 4.29 -2.89
N ASP A 96 -15.71 5.19 -3.33
CA ASP A 96 -15.12 5.09 -4.66
C ASP A 96 -13.98 4.07 -4.72
N VAL A 97 -13.14 4.03 -3.69
CA VAL A 97 -12.00 3.11 -3.67
C VAL A 97 -12.44 1.65 -3.61
N PRO A 98 -13.42 1.25 -2.76
CA PRO A 98 -13.90 -0.14 -2.79
C PRO A 98 -14.46 -0.56 -4.15
N VAL A 99 -15.19 0.31 -4.83
CA VAL A 99 -15.72 0.01 -6.17
C VAL A 99 -14.59 -0.18 -7.17
N MET A 100 -13.58 0.69 -7.10
CA MET A 100 -12.40 0.58 -7.96
C MET A 100 -11.65 -0.73 -7.71
N ILE A 101 -11.48 -1.10 -6.45
CA ILE A 101 -10.79 -2.35 -6.08
C ILE A 101 -11.54 -3.55 -6.66
N GLU A 102 -12.85 -3.59 -6.51
CA GLU A 102 -13.65 -4.69 -7.03
C GLU A 102 -13.51 -4.80 -8.54
N ALA A 103 -13.57 -3.68 -9.25
CA ALA A 103 -13.40 -3.67 -10.70
C ALA A 103 -12.01 -4.16 -11.10
N LEU A 104 -10.97 -3.72 -10.39
CA LEU A 104 -9.60 -4.17 -10.66
C LEU A 104 -9.44 -5.66 -10.45
N GLN A 105 -9.99 -6.19 -9.37
CA GLN A 105 -9.92 -7.63 -9.10
C GLN A 105 -10.59 -8.45 -10.21
N GLN A 106 -11.75 -7.99 -10.69
CA GLN A 106 -12.47 -8.67 -11.76
C GLN A 106 -11.70 -8.61 -13.07
N GLU A 107 -11.14 -7.46 -13.41
CA GLU A 107 -10.35 -7.30 -14.63
C GLU A 107 -9.12 -8.19 -14.63
N LEU A 108 -8.40 -8.24 -13.52
CA LEU A 108 -7.19 -9.04 -13.40
C LEU A 108 -7.50 -10.53 -13.41
N GLU A 109 -8.60 -10.93 -12.80
CA GLU A 109 -9.03 -12.33 -12.86
C GLU A 109 -9.33 -12.73 -14.29
N SER A 110 -10.05 -11.89 -15.03
CA SER A 110 -10.37 -12.14 -16.43
C SER A 110 -9.12 -12.20 -17.30
N ALA A 111 -8.10 -11.44 -16.95
CA ALA A 111 -6.84 -11.42 -17.70
C ALA A 111 -5.90 -12.57 -17.35
N GLY A 112 -6.26 -13.40 -16.39
CA GLY A 112 -5.43 -14.54 -15.98
C GLY A 112 -4.36 -14.23 -14.94
N THR A 113 -4.42 -13.03 -14.34
CA THR A 113 -3.50 -12.62 -13.28
C THR A 113 -4.30 -12.17 -12.05
N PRO A 114 -5.02 -13.09 -11.40
CA PRO A 114 -5.88 -12.70 -10.28
C PRO A 114 -5.08 -12.14 -9.12
N VAL A 115 -5.63 -11.10 -8.50
CA VAL A 115 -5.02 -10.45 -7.34
C VAL A 115 -6.09 -10.26 -6.27
N SER A 116 -5.75 -10.62 -5.04
CA SER A 116 -6.59 -10.34 -3.89
C SER A 116 -6.14 -9.01 -3.29
N ILE A 117 -7.06 -8.06 -3.19
CA ILE A 117 -6.76 -6.71 -2.71
C ILE A 117 -7.54 -6.45 -1.44
N GLN A 118 -6.85 -6.06 -0.38
CA GLN A 118 -7.48 -5.73 0.90
C GLN A 118 -7.24 -4.25 1.21
N LEU A 119 -8.33 -3.51 1.41
CA LEU A 119 -8.26 -2.12 1.82
C LEU A 119 -8.31 -2.04 3.35
N HIS A 120 -7.27 -1.50 3.95
CA HIS A 120 -7.21 -1.31 5.38
C HIS A 120 -7.85 0.02 5.80
N SER A 121 -8.11 0.18 7.08
CA SER A 121 -8.57 1.44 7.64
C SER A 121 -7.47 2.49 7.53
N PRO A 122 -7.83 3.79 7.48
CA PRO A 122 -6.81 4.86 7.44
C PRO A 122 -5.81 4.76 8.59
N VAL A 123 -4.54 5.01 8.28
CA VAL A 123 -3.49 4.89 9.30
C VAL A 123 -3.69 5.86 10.46
N GLY A 124 -4.37 7.00 10.22
CA GLY A 124 -4.64 7.98 11.26
C GLY A 124 -5.54 7.47 12.39
N LEU A 125 -6.25 6.36 12.16
CA LEU A 125 -7.10 5.74 13.18
C LEU A 125 -6.33 4.75 14.06
N GLU A 126 -5.06 4.47 13.73
CA GLU A 126 -4.25 3.55 14.52
C GLU A 126 -3.78 4.23 15.82
N PRO A 127 -3.80 3.50 16.96
CA PRO A 127 -3.38 4.10 18.23
C PRO A 127 -1.92 4.54 18.23
N GLU A 128 -1.05 3.88 17.49
CA GLU A 128 0.36 4.28 17.40
C GLU A 128 0.52 5.65 16.78
N VAL A 129 -0.33 6.01 15.82
CA VAL A 129 -0.29 7.32 15.17
C VAL A 129 -0.72 8.40 16.15
N ALA A 130 -1.80 8.16 16.91
CA ALA A 130 -2.23 9.10 17.93
C ALA A 130 -1.14 9.32 18.98
N THR A 131 -0.48 8.26 19.42
CA THR A 131 0.62 8.34 20.37
C THR A 131 1.76 9.18 19.82
N ALA A 132 2.15 8.94 18.57
CA ALA A 132 3.24 9.68 17.94
C ALA A 132 2.92 11.18 17.86
N ILE A 133 1.70 11.51 17.46
CA ILE A 133 1.26 12.91 17.38
C ILE A 133 1.28 13.55 18.75
N SER A 134 0.77 12.85 19.77
CA SER A 134 0.78 13.34 21.14
C SER A 134 2.21 13.64 21.62
N GLN A 135 3.15 12.78 21.30
CA GLN A 135 4.57 12.98 21.64
C GLN A 135 5.14 14.23 20.95
N VAL A 136 4.79 14.43 19.70
CA VAL A 136 5.22 15.61 18.94
C VAL A 136 4.67 16.87 19.57
N VAL A 137 3.38 16.88 19.93
CA VAL A 137 2.73 18.03 20.58
C VAL A 137 3.44 18.34 21.91
N GLN A 138 3.67 17.33 22.73
CA GLN A 138 4.32 17.52 24.03
C GLN A 138 5.73 18.10 23.86
N ARG A 139 6.47 17.60 22.89
CA ARG A 139 7.83 18.06 22.65
C ARG A 139 7.86 19.51 22.17
N LYS A 140 6.91 19.89 21.32
CA LYS A 140 6.87 21.25 20.75
C LYS A 140 6.27 22.29 21.67
N LEU A 141 5.36 21.91 22.54
CA LEU A 141 4.60 22.85 23.35
C LEU A 141 5.06 22.94 24.81
N ARG A 142 6.17 22.34 25.12
CA ARG A 142 6.77 22.46 26.44
C ARG A 142 7.61 23.71 26.59
#